data_4c2cf46bd00a2c008d4dd6b5cafda4a9
#
_entry.id   4c2cf46bd00a2c008d4dd6b5cafda4a9
#
_cell.length_a   1.000
_cell.length_b   1.000
_cell.length_c   1.000
_cell.angle_alpha   90.00
_cell.angle_beta   90.00
_cell.angle_gamma   90.00
#
_symmetry.space_group_name_H-M   'P 1'
#
loop_
_entity.id
_entity.type
_entity.pdbx_description
1 polymer ?
#
loop_
_entity_poly.entity_id
_entity_poly.type
_entity_poly.pdbx_seq_one_letter_code
_entity_poly.pdbx_strand_id
1 'polypeptide(L)'
;MKKILFYIICLSALMACHHGRQYFPKESEMETQYVDIVRFDNALLNVHDSTVAQDIRVLYEEYAAFMPVWVEDILGIAPTDTAYLEQALPRFLNDTLYGFQQTNAREQEVFADISDIQQSISQAFTRILYLYPDWQIPTLYFFISGFNASIFFHDDWIGIGADMYLGSDYEYYNRVVYEYQKQTMRPECIPVDVVSAFLFHTLPYTGTKSRLLDQMIYRGKIMYLTAQLFPQLPEYEVMGYTREQWDWCVRNERAIWHLVMDKRDLFKTEHMVLTGYLNDGPFTAEIAQESPGRLGIWLGWRIAESYMEHNTNVSLQELMAEPDAQKILEESYYRP
;
A
#
# COMPACT_ATOMS: atom_id res chain seq x y z
N MET A 1 -20.16 -15.60 48.75
CA MET A 1 -18.77 -15.64 48.32
C MET A 1 -18.50 -16.63 47.16
N LYS A 2 -19.05 -17.85 47.12
CA LYS A 2 -18.84 -18.81 46.01
C LYS A 2 -19.43 -18.40 44.64
N LYS A 3 -20.47 -17.58 44.57
CA LYS A 3 -21.07 -17.11 43.31
C LYS A 3 -20.29 -15.98 42.65
N ILE A 4 -19.55 -15.17 43.40
CA ILE A 4 -18.71 -14.07 42.89
C ILE A 4 -17.43 -14.62 42.27
N LEU A 5 -16.88 -15.71 42.81
CA LEU A 5 -15.69 -16.35 42.25
C LEU A 5 -15.93 -17.00 40.88
N PHE A 6 -17.16 -17.48 40.64
CA PHE A 6 -17.54 -18.10 39.36
C PHE A 6 -17.67 -17.05 38.22
N TYR A 7 -18.12 -15.82 38.53
CA TYR A 7 -18.20 -14.73 37.55
C TYR A 7 -16.84 -14.14 37.17
N ILE A 8 -15.87 -14.15 38.10
CA ILE A 8 -14.50 -13.69 37.81
C ILE A 8 -13.76 -14.66 36.88
N ILE A 9 -14.01 -15.98 37.02
CA ILE A 9 -13.40 -17.01 36.15
C ILE A 9 -14.02 -16.98 34.73
N CYS A 10 -15.31 -16.65 34.59
CA CYS A 10 -15.96 -16.51 33.29
C CYS A 10 -15.55 -15.21 32.53
N LEU A 11 -15.12 -14.14 33.23
CA LEU A 11 -14.69 -12.90 32.59
C LEU A 11 -13.23 -12.97 32.09
N SER A 12 -12.41 -13.88 32.65
CA SER A 12 -11.03 -14.09 32.19
C SER A 12 -10.90 -15.00 30.96
N ALA A 13 -12.00 -15.66 30.55
CA ALA A 13 -12.01 -16.55 29.37
C ALA A 13 -12.35 -15.83 28.03
N LEU A 14 -12.61 -14.52 28.05
CA LEU A 14 -12.96 -13.74 26.86
C LEU A 14 -11.80 -12.90 26.30
N MET A 15 -10.60 -12.99 26.88
CA MET A 15 -9.36 -12.56 26.23
C MET A 15 -8.66 -13.77 25.60
N ALA A 16 -9.32 -14.43 24.65
CA ALA A 16 -8.63 -15.19 23.64
C ALA A 16 -7.99 -14.14 22.69
N CYS A 17 -6.84 -13.60 23.10
CA CYS A 17 -5.94 -12.98 22.16
C CYS A 17 -5.72 -14.02 21.07
N HIS A 18 -6.09 -13.72 19.82
CA HIS A 18 -5.56 -14.38 18.67
C HIS A 18 -4.03 -14.17 18.76
N HIS A 19 -3.32 -15.10 19.37
CA HIS A 19 -1.88 -15.20 19.24
C HIS A 19 -1.65 -15.76 17.84
N GLY A 20 -1.70 -14.88 16.84
CA GLY A 20 -1.23 -15.19 15.52
C GLY A 20 0.20 -15.74 15.61
N ARG A 21 0.59 -16.59 14.69
CA ARG A 21 1.94 -17.15 14.61
C ARG A 21 2.97 -16.02 14.62
N GLN A 22 3.93 -16.07 15.53
CA GLN A 22 5.01 -15.09 15.59
C GLN A 22 6.06 -15.44 14.53
N TYR A 23 6.20 -14.61 13.50
CA TYR A 23 7.17 -14.81 12.42
C TYR A 23 8.50 -14.12 12.65
N PHE A 24 8.55 -13.13 13.53
CA PHE A 24 9.74 -12.32 13.79
C PHE A 24 10.18 -12.45 15.23
N PRO A 25 11.49 -12.38 15.51
CA PRO A 25 12.00 -12.19 16.87
C PRO A 25 11.58 -10.80 17.37
N LYS A 26 11.98 -10.46 18.59
CA LYS A 26 11.78 -9.10 19.11
C LYS A 26 12.58 -8.11 18.26
N GLU A 27 12.09 -6.89 18.11
CA GLU A 27 12.79 -5.85 17.33
C GLU A 27 14.23 -5.64 17.80
N SER A 28 14.48 -5.69 19.13
CA SER A 28 15.83 -5.59 19.71
C SER A 28 16.80 -6.70 19.32
N GLU A 29 16.31 -7.77 18.71
CA GLU A 29 17.10 -8.94 18.26
C GLU A 29 17.32 -8.91 16.74
N MET A 30 16.75 -7.95 16.02
CA MET A 30 16.95 -7.72 14.59
C MET A 30 17.93 -6.57 14.37
N GLU A 31 18.68 -6.60 13.27
CA GLU A 31 19.51 -5.49 12.84
C GLU A 31 18.62 -4.34 12.33
N THR A 32 18.51 -3.31 13.15
CA THR A 32 17.64 -2.15 12.85
C THR A 32 18.08 -1.47 11.57
N GLN A 33 17.16 -1.30 10.65
CA GLN A 33 17.35 -0.52 9.44
C GLN A 33 16.84 0.89 9.63
N TYR A 34 17.53 1.83 9.02
CA TYR A 34 17.09 3.22 8.93
C TYR A 34 16.85 3.54 7.47
N VAL A 35 15.62 3.93 7.15
CA VAL A 35 15.21 4.33 5.80
C VAL A 35 15.09 5.83 5.76
N ASP A 36 15.93 6.48 4.98
CA ASP A 36 15.83 7.93 4.78
C ASP A 36 14.84 8.26 3.68
N ILE A 37 14.12 9.37 3.86
CA ILE A 37 13.17 9.91 2.88
C ILE A 37 13.67 11.25 2.40
N VAL A 38 14.07 11.31 1.14
CA VAL A 38 14.56 12.53 0.50
C VAL A 38 13.39 13.47 0.22
N ARG A 39 13.43 14.68 0.77
CA ARG A 39 12.37 15.70 0.66
C ARG A 39 12.56 16.55 -0.60
N PHE A 40 12.32 15.93 -1.78
CA PHE A 40 12.35 16.67 -3.05
C PHE A 40 11.22 17.69 -3.15
N ASP A 41 10.06 17.42 -2.54
CA ASP A 41 8.97 18.37 -2.35
C ASP A 41 9.46 19.70 -1.73
N ASN A 42 10.23 19.63 -0.65
CA ASN A 42 10.81 20.80 -0.01
C ASN A 42 11.84 21.53 -0.90
N ALA A 43 12.60 20.80 -1.71
CA ALA A 43 13.55 21.41 -2.63
C ALA A 43 12.84 22.21 -3.73
N LEU A 44 11.68 21.73 -4.21
CA LEU A 44 10.88 22.46 -5.19
C LEU A 44 10.37 23.82 -4.68
N LEU A 45 10.10 23.94 -3.39
CA LEU A 45 9.62 25.19 -2.80
C LEU A 45 10.68 26.30 -2.74
N ASN A 46 11.95 25.95 -2.92
CA ASN A 46 13.06 26.90 -2.99
C ASN A 46 13.30 27.41 -4.42
N VAL A 47 12.49 27.03 -5.38
CA VAL A 47 12.55 27.56 -6.74
C VAL A 47 11.88 28.92 -6.81
N HIS A 48 12.61 29.93 -7.26
CA HIS A 48 12.12 31.30 -7.37
C HIS A 48 12.18 31.82 -8.81
N ASP A 49 11.17 32.58 -9.22
CA ASP A 49 11.06 33.13 -10.58
C ASP A 49 12.33 33.88 -11.04
N SER A 50 12.99 34.58 -10.12
CA SER A 50 14.19 35.37 -10.42
C SER A 50 15.47 34.56 -10.60
N THR A 51 15.50 33.31 -10.11
CA THR A 51 16.67 32.42 -10.10
C THR A 51 16.40 31.05 -10.73
N VAL A 52 15.22 30.88 -11.35
CA VAL A 52 14.70 29.60 -11.84
C VAL A 52 15.70 28.78 -12.64
N ALA A 53 16.45 29.40 -13.55
CA ALA A 53 17.46 28.69 -14.37
C ALA A 53 18.63 28.16 -13.53
N GLN A 54 18.99 28.84 -12.45
CA GLN A 54 20.01 28.38 -11.51
C GLN A 54 19.45 27.31 -10.59
N ASP A 55 18.23 27.49 -10.06
CA ASP A 55 17.58 26.56 -9.15
C ASP A 55 17.34 25.21 -9.83
N ILE A 56 16.88 25.20 -11.09
CA ILE A 56 16.75 23.99 -11.90
C ILE A 56 18.08 23.26 -12.05
N ARG A 57 19.19 23.96 -12.28
CA ARG A 57 20.51 23.32 -12.36
C ARG A 57 20.90 22.65 -11.06
N VAL A 58 20.66 23.32 -9.92
CA VAL A 58 20.92 22.75 -8.60
C VAL A 58 20.07 21.50 -8.37
N LEU A 59 18.79 21.53 -8.74
CA LEU A 59 17.92 20.35 -8.64
C LEU A 59 18.43 19.17 -9.49
N TYR A 60 18.90 19.42 -10.72
CA TYR A 60 19.50 18.36 -11.56
C TYR A 60 20.81 17.81 -10.99
N GLU A 61 21.61 18.66 -10.31
CA GLU A 61 22.86 18.23 -9.69
C GLU A 61 22.61 17.43 -8.40
N GLU A 62 21.70 17.90 -7.53
CA GLU A 62 21.41 17.26 -6.24
C GLU A 62 20.53 16.02 -6.38
N TYR A 63 19.58 16.01 -7.32
CA TYR A 63 18.62 14.94 -7.52
C TYR A 63 18.78 14.27 -8.90
N ALA A 64 20.01 13.99 -9.29
CA ALA A 64 20.36 13.54 -10.63
C ALA A 64 19.64 12.27 -11.10
N ALA A 65 19.34 11.34 -10.19
CA ALA A 65 18.58 10.13 -10.50
C ALA A 65 17.05 10.38 -10.56
N PHE A 66 16.54 11.34 -9.82
CA PHE A 66 15.10 11.58 -9.67
C PHE A 66 14.56 12.68 -10.59
N MET A 67 15.24 13.82 -10.64
CA MET A 67 14.78 15.03 -11.35
C MET A 67 14.44 14.80 -12.82
N PRO A 68 15.26 14.09 -13.64
CA PRO A 68 14.91 13.84 -15.04
C PRO A 68 13.60 13.07 -15.21
N VAL A 69 13.40 12.04 -14.40
CA VAL A 69 12.20 11.18 -14.44
C VAL A 69 10.98 11.97 -13.98
N TRP A 70 11.10 12.75 -12.92
CA TRP A 70 10.00 13.61 -12.44
C TRP A 70 9.58 14.64 -13.49
N VAL A 71 10.53 15.26 -14.18
CA VAL A 71 10.27 16.24 -15.27
C VAL A 71 9.56 15.57 -16.44
N GLU A 72 9.97 14.36 -16.83
CA GLU A 72 9.40 13.63 -17.95
C GLU A 72 8.01 13.05 -17.60
N ASP A 73 7.92 12.29 -16.52
CA ASP A 73 6.72 11.51 -16.21
C ASP A 73 5.64 12.32 -15.51
N ILE A 74 6.01 13.32 -14.70
CA ILE A 74 5.05 14.15 -13.96
C ILE A 74 4.71 15.43 -14.72
N LEU A 75 5.70 16.16 -15.20
CA LEU A 75 5.45 17.41 -15.93
C LEU A 75 5.21 17.21 -17.43
N GLY A 76 5.53 16.03 -17.99
CA GLY A 76 5.39 15.74 -19.42
C GLY A 76 6.37 16.55 -20.28
N ILE A 77 7.51 16.94 -19.74
CA ILE A 77 8.51 17.79 -20.39
C ILE A 77 9.75 16.93 -20.68
N ALA A 78 10.28 17.02 -21.90
CA ALA A 78 11.55 16.35 -22.19
C ALA A 78 12.66 16.88 -21.26
N PRO A 79 13.43 16.01 -20.56
CA PRO A 79 14.41 16.44 -19.56
C PRO A 79 15.50 17.37 -20.12
N THR A 80 15.70 17.35 -21.44
CA THR A 80 16.65 18.20 -22.17
C THR A 80 16.08 19.58 -22.53
N ASP A 81 14.76 19.78 -22.42
CA ASP A 81 14.10 21.07 -22.74
C ASP A 81 14.06 21.98 -21.51
N THR A 82 15.25 22.38 -21.05
CA THR A 82 15.39 23.24 -19.87
C THR A 82 14.76 24.62 -20.08
N ALA A 83 14.74 25.14 -21.31
CA ALA A 83 14.14 26.43 -21.61
C ALA A 83 12.61 26.42 -21.42
N TYR A 84 11.95 25.32 -21.75
CA TYR A 84 10.53 25.16 -21.48
C TYR A 84 10.28 24.89 -19.99
N LEU A 85 11.13 24.09 -19.35
CA LEU A 85 11.05 23.81 -17.91
C LEU A 85 11.16 25.09 -17.06
N GLU A 86 12.08 26.02 -17.42
CA GLU A 86 12.20 27.33 -16.75
C GLU A 86 10.92 28.16 -16.77
N GLN A 87 10.05 27.94 -17.77
CA GLN A 87 8.74 28.61 -17.85
C GLN A 87 7.63 27.82 -17.19
N ALA A 88 7.67 26.49 -17.27
CA ALA A 88 6.63 25.60 -16.81
C ALA A 88 6.66 25.38 -15.29
N LEU A 89 7.86 25.21 -14.71
CA LEU A 89 8.01 24.88 -13.30
C LEU A 89 7.44 25.96 -12.36
N PRO A 90 7.71 27.27 -12.53
CA PRO A 90 7.09 28.30 -11.70
C PRO A 90 5.56 28.33 -11.85
N ARG A 91 5.05 28.07 -13.05
CA ARG A 91 3.60 28.00 -13.27
C ARG A 91 2.99 26.82 -12.56
N PHE A 92 3.61 25.66 -12.62
CA PHE A 92 3.17 24.47 -11.89
C PHE A 92 3.12 24.72 -10.37
N LEU A 93 4.18 25.28 -9.81
CA LEU A 93 4.27 25.51 -8.35
C LEU A 93 3.32 26.61 -7.84
N ASN A 94 3.04 27.64 -8.65
CA ASN A 94 2.24 28.79 -8.28
C ASN A 94 0.81 28.77 -8.85
N ASP A 95 0.39 27.67 -9.46
CA ASP A 95 -0.92 27.59 -10.09
C ASP A 95 -2.05 27.65 -9.04
N THR A 96 -2.87 28.70 -9.16
CA THR A 96 -4.07 28.88 -8.31
C THR A 96 -5.33 28.29 -8.93
N LEU A 97 -5.34 28.05 -10.25
CA LEU A 97 -6.52 27.54 -10.96
C LEU A 97 -6.77 26.07 -10.63
N TYR A 98 -5.70 25.26 -10.62
CA TYR A 98 -5.72 23.85 -10.25
C TYR A 98 -5.38 23.61 -8.77
N GLY A 99 -5.22 24.66 -7.98
CA GLY A 99 -5.06 24.59 -6.54
C GLY A 99 -3.67 24.14 -6.07
N PHE A 100 -2.64 24.12 -6.91
CA PHE A 100 -1.30 23.66 -6.49
C PHE A 100 -0.69 24.54 -5.41
N GLN A 101 -0.91 25.86 -5.45
CA GLN A 101 -0.41 26.73 -4.36
C GLN A 101 -1.01 26.37 -3.01
N GLN A 102 -2.33 26.09 -2.96
CA GLN A 102 -3.01 25.68 -1.71
C GLN A 102 -2.57 24.26 -1.31
N THR A 103 -2.38 23.38 -2.29
CA THR A 103 -1.90 22.01 -2.07
C THR A 103 -0.51 22.00 -1.46
N ASN A 104 0.43 22.78 -2.01
CA ASN A 104 1.78 22.92 -1.48
C ASN A 104 1.77 23.48 -0.04
N ALA A 105 0.93 24.47 0.25
CA ALA A 105 0.80 25.00 1.61
C ALA A 105 0.25 23.94 2.58
N ARG A 106 -0.74 23.16 2.17
CA ARG A 106 -1.29 22.06 2.96
C ARG A 106 -0.28 20.94 3.16
N GLU A 107 0.49 20.59 2.14
CA GLU A 107 1.56 19.59 2.21
C GLU A 107 2.62 19.98 3.25
N GLN A 108 3.07 21.23 3.25
CA GLN A 108 4.00 21.75 4.24
C GLN A 108 3.47 21.67 5.68
N GLU A 109 2.17 21.86 5.86
CA GLU A 109 1.52 21.70 7.16
C GLU A 109 1.46 20.23 7.58
N VAL A 110 0.97 19.36 6.71
CA VAL A 110 0.75 17.93 6.99
C VAL A 110 2.08 17.19 7.18
N PHE A 111 3.08 17.51 6.38
CA PHE A 111 4.39 16.83 6.38
C PHE A 111 5.52 17.71 6.96
N ALA A 112 5.17 18.63 7.87
CA ALA A 112 6.17 19.38 8.64
C ALA A 112 7.09 18.43 9.44
N ASP A 113 6.54 17.34 9.93
CA ASP A 113 7.24 16.23 10.56
C ASP A 113 6.78 14.89 9.95
N ILE A 114 7.73 14.13 9.44
CA ILE A 114 7.50 12.80 8.85
C ILE A 114 8.16 11.66 9.64
N SER A 115 8.59 11.95 10.87
CA SER A 115 9.34 10.97 11.69
C SER A 115 8.57 9.69 11.95
N ASP A 116 7.27 9.75 12.20
CA ASP A 116 6.42 8.57 12.40
C ASP A 116 6.31 7.71 11.15
N ILE A 117 6.17 8.35 9.98
CA ILE A 117 6.14 7.67 8.67
C ILE A 117 7.48 6.96 8.44
N GLN A 118 8.58 7.68 8.61
CA GLN A 118 9.94 7.17 8.43
C GLN A 118 10.25 6.03 9.40
N GLN A 119 9.86 6.15 10.66
CA GLN A 119 10.01 5.11 11.66
C GLN A 119 9.21 3.85 11.28
N SER A 120 7.96 4.00 10.88
CA SER A 120 7.09 2.88 10.50
C SER A 120 7.64 2.13 9.29
N ILE A 121 8.11 2.84 8.27
CA ILE A 121 8.77 2.25 7.10
C ILE A 121 10.07 1.54 7.51
N SER A 122 10.90 2.17 8.33
CA SER A 122 12.16 1.59 8.81
C SER A 122 11.95 0.28 9.58
N GLN A 123 10.94 0.22 10.44
CA GLN A 123 10.57 -1.01 11.14
C GLN A 123 10.11 -2.11 10.18
N ALA A 124 9.33 -1.77 9.16
CA ALA A 124 8.90 -2.75 8.16
C ALA A 124 10.09 -3.26 7.33
N PHE A 125 11.01 -2.41 6.89
CA PHE A 125 12.22 -2.82 6.18
C PHE A 125 13.18 -3.62 7.06
N THR A 126 13.24 -3.34 8.37
CA THR A 126 13.97 -4.19 9.35
C THR A 126 13.45 -5.64 9.29
N ARG A 127 12.14 -5.83 9.27
CA ARG A 127 11.51 -7.17 9.15
C ARG A 127 11.70 -7.77 7.75
N ILE A 128 11.65 -6.96 6.70
CA ILE A 128 11.90 -7.41 5.32
C ILE A 128 13.32 -7.96 5.21
N LEU A 129 14.34 -7.23 5.66
CA LEU A 129 15.74 -7.69 5.57
C LEU A 129 16.05 -8.85 6.52
N TYR A 130 15.28 -9.02 7.59
CA TYR A 130 15.34 -10.25 8.38
C TYR A 130 14.89 -11.48 7.57
N LEU A 131 13.85 -11.35 6.74
CA LEU A 131 13.37 -12.42 5.85
C LEU A 131 14.26 -12.58 4.62
N TYR A 132 14.72 -11.49 4.04
CA TYR A 132 15.44 -11.41 2.78
C TYR A 132 16.72 -10.57 2.93
N PRO A 133 17.78 -11.11 3.55
CA PRO A 133 18.98 -10.34 3.90
C PRO A 133 19.75 -9.76 2.70
N ASP A 134 19.58 -10.36 1.52
CA ASP A 134 20.25 -9.94 0.29
C ASP A 134 19.53 -8.82 -0.46
N TRP A 135 18.33 -8.42 0.00
CA TRP A 135 17.58 -7.35 -0.66
C TRP A 135 18.16 -5.98 -0.31
N GLN A 136 17.95 -5.03 -1.23
CA GLN A 136 18.37 -3.65 -1.03
C GLN A 136 17.16 -2.78 -0.68
N ILE A 137 17.36 -1.85 0.24
CA ILE A 137 16.36 -0.83 0.56
C ILE A 137 16.41 0.21 -0.55
N PRO A 138 15.28 0.53 -1.22
CA PRO A 138 15.24 1.59 -2.22
C PRO A 138 15.39 2.97 -1.58
N THR A 139 15.93 3.93 -2.32
CA THR A 139 15.86 5.33 -1.92
C THR A 139 14.41 5.81 -2.01
N LEU A 140 13.91 6.50 -1.00
CA LEU A 140 12.56 7.06 -0.99
C LEU A 140 12.59 8.56 -1.25
N TYR A 141 11.75 9.04 -2.18
CA TYR A 141 11.59 10.46 -2.49
C TYR A 141 10.17 10.91 -2.20
N PHE A 142 10.00 11.93 -1.37
CA PHE A 142 8.75 12.69 -1.32
C PHE A 142 8.73 13.70 -2.45
N PHE A 143 7.64 13.77 -3.21
CA PHE A 143 7.53 14.68 -4.34
C PHE A 143 6.08 15.14 -4.55
N ILE A 144 5.90 16.20 -5.32
CA ILE A 144 4.60 16.70 -5.76
C ILE A 144 4.25 16.01 -7.08
N SER A 145 3.18 15.21 -7.08
CA SER A 145 2.78 14.40 -8.24
C SER A 145 1.80 15.11 -9.19
N GLY A 146 1.21 16.21 -8.76
CA GLY A 146 0.09 16.84 -9.48
C GLY A 146 -1.18 15.98 -9.45
N PHE A 147 -1.40 15.23 -8.38
CA PHE A 147 -2.49 14.26 -8.18
C PHE A 147 -2.49 13.09 -9.17
N ASN A 148 -1.32 12.76 -9.75
CA ASN A 148 -1.20 11.71 -10.76
C ASN A 148 -0.73 10.36 -10.21
N ALA A 149 0.07 10.36 -9.14
CA ALA A 149 0.66 9.14 -8.59
C ALA A 149 0.81 9.21 -7.08
N SER A 150 0.30 8.22 -6.35
CA SER A 150 0.55 8.06 -4.92
C SER A 150 1.90 7.39 -4.65
N ILE A 151 2.19 6.29 -5.33
CA ILE A 151 3.48 5.60 -5.29
C ILE A 151 3.96 5.38 -6.72
N PHE A 152 5.21 5.73 -6.97
CA PHE A 152 5.86 5.59 -8.25
C PHE A 152 7.17 4.82 -8.09
N PHE A 153 7.34 3.74 -8.86
CA PHE A 153 8.53 2.90 -8.80
C PHE A 153 9.40 3.12 -10.03
N HIS A 154 10.69 3.32 -9.82
CA HIS A 154 11.65 3.42 -10.91
C HIS A 154 13.02 2.88 -10.46
N ASP A 155 13.54 1.90 -11.18
CA ASP A 155 14.82 1.24 -10.90
C ASP A 155 14.99 0.89 -9.41
N ASP A 156 15.84 1.61 -8.68
CA ASP A 156 16.23 1.38 -7.29
C ASP A 156 15.66 2.42 -6.30
N TRP A 157 14.67 3.21 -6.72
CA TRP A 157 14.01 4.18 -5.85
C TRP A 157 12.48 4.17 -5.96
N ILE A 158 11.83 4.68 -4.93
CA ILE A 158 10.37 4.84 -4.85
C ILE A 158 10.06 6.32 -4.64
N GLY A 159 9.21 6.88 -5.48
CA GLY A 159 8.60 8.18 -5.28
C GLY A 159 7.28 8.06 -4.52
N ILE A 160 7.07 8.96 -3.57
CA ILE A 160 5.86 9.12 -2.76
C ILE A 160 5.24 10.46 -3.10
N GLY A 161 4.11 10.46 -3.81
CA GLY A 161 3.36 11.65 -4.17
C GLY A 161 2.66 12.23 -2.95
N ALA A 162 3.29 13.17 -2.26
CA ALA A 162 2.83 13.72 -1.00
C ALA A 162 1.44 14.37 -1.11
N ASP A 163 1.15 15.00 -2.25
CA ASP A 163 -0.13 15.58 -2.58
C ASP A 163 -1.29 14.56 -2.66
N MET A 164 -0.99 13.25 -2.68
CA MET A 164 -1.99 12.18 -2.61
C MET A 164 -2.32 11.73 -1.18
N TYR A 165 -1.73 12.34 -0.13
CA TYR A 165 -1.89 11.90 1.26
C TYR A 165 -2.16 13.05 2.25
N LEU A 166 -2.89 14.09 1.82
CA LEU A 166 -3.13 15.32 2.60
C LEU A 166 -4.26 15.21 3.64
N GLY A 167 -4.87 14.04 3.75
CA GLY A 167 -6.03 13.76 4.60
C GLY A 167 -7.29 13.50 3.76
N SER A 168 -8.10 12.52 4.19
CA SER A 168 -9.32 12.11 3.46
C SER A 168 -10.36 13.23 3.31
N ASP A 169 -10.27 14.26 4.16
CA ASP A 169 -11.14 15.45 4.19
C ASP A 169 -10.58 16.63 3.38
N TYR A 170 -9.44 16.49 2.72
CA TYR A 170 -8.87 17.57 1.92
C TYR A 170 -9.81 17.94 0.76
N GLU A 171 -10.34 19.17 0.80
CA GLU A 171 -11.44 19.60 -0.04
C GLU A 171 -11.16 19.47 -1.55
N TYR A 172 -9.89 19.69 -1.95
CA TYR A 172 -9.52 19.63 -3.37
C TYR A 172 -9.68 18.24 -3.97
N TYR A 173 -9.60 17.17 -3.18
CA TYR A 173 -9.85 15.80 -3.63
C TYR A 173 -11.23 15.60 -4.25
N ASN A 174 -12.25 16.40 -3.86
CA ASN A 174 -13.57 16.37 -4.49
C ASN A 174 -13.56 16.67 -6.00
N ARG A 175 -12.47 17.24 -6.52
CA ARG A 175 -12.34 17.63 -7.93
C ARG A 175 -11.50 16.65 -8.74
N VAL A 176 -10.63 15.87 -8.10
CA VAL A 176 -9.57 15.11 -8.78
C VAL A 176 -9.65 13.61 -8.57
N VAL A 177 -10.35 13.13 -7.52
CA VAL A 177 -10.47 11.70 -7.21
C VAL A 177 -11.91 11.30 -6.89
N TYR A 178 -12.18 9.99 -6.96
CA TYR A 178 -13.49 9.46 -6.55
C TYR A 178 -13.59 9.34 -5.03
N GLU A 179 -14.83 9.40 -4.51
CA GLU A 179 -15.09 9.37 -3.07
C GLU A 179 -14.47 8.15 -2.35
N TYR A 180 -14.55 6.97 -2.96
CA TYR A 180 -14.02 5.74 -2.38
C TYR A 180 -12.48 5.72 -2.26
N GLN A 181 -11.77 6.53 -3.04
CA GLN A 181 -10.30 6.61 -2.98
C GLN A 181 -9.81 7.43 -1.79
N LYS A 182 -10.56 8.43 -1.36
CA LYS A 182 -10.16 9.37 -0.30
C LYS A 182 -9.85 8.68 1.03
N GLN A 183 -10.48 7.54 1.32
CA GLN A 183 -10.27 6.82 2.58
C GLN A 183 -8.81 6.43 2.83
N THR A 184 -8.03 6.20 1.79
CA THR A 184 -6.60 5.86 1.87
C THR A 184 -5.67 7.03 1.60
N MET A 185 -6.20 8.22 1.25
CA MET A 185 -5.41 9.41 0.93
C MET A 185 -5.06 10.21 2.20
N ARG A 186 -4.39 9.56 3.14
CA ARG A 186 -3.98 10.12 4.44
C ARG A 186 -2.58 9.66 4.82
N PRO A 187 -1.80 10.46 5.57
CA PRO A 187 -0.40 10.20 5.87
C PRO A 187 -0.13 8.80 6.46
N GLU A 188 -1.04 8.28 7.27
CA GLU A 188 -0.91 7.00 7.95
C GLU A 188 -0.91 5.80 6.97
N CYS A 189 -1.41 5.99 5.75
CA CYS A 189 -1.42 4.94 4.71
C CYS A 189 -0.07 4.81 3.98
N ILE A 190 0.77 5.86 3.98
CA ILE A 190 2.05 5.89 3.27
C ILE A 190 2.94 4.67 3.59
N PRO A 191 3.17 4.28 4.86
CA PRO A 191 4.04 3.15 5.16
C PRO A 191 3.57 1.84 4.53
N VAL A 192 2.27 1.55 4.59
CA VAL A 192 1.68 0.34 4.02
C VAL A 192 1.76 0.38 2.49
N ASP A 193 1.46 1.52 1.87
CA ASP A 193 1.48 1.66 0.41
C ASP A 193 2.90 1.53 -0.14
N VAL A 194 3.90 2.14 0.49
CA VAL A 194 5.32 2.01 0.12
C VAL A 194 5.78 0.55 0.20
N VAL A 195 5.51 -0.11 1.32
CA VAL A 195 5.96 -1.48 1.57
C VAL A 195 5.23 -2.48 0.67
N SER A 196 3.92 -2.33 0.49
CA SER A 196 3.18 -3.21 -0.42
C SER A 196 3.61 -3.02 -1.87
N ALA A 197 3.85 -1.79 -2.32
CA ALA A 197 4.37 -1.52 -3.66
C ALA A 197 5.77 -2.12 -3.85
N PHE A 198 6.66 -1.99 -2.85
CA PHE A 198 7.98 -2.63 -2.86
C PHE A 198 7.87 -4.16 -2.99
N LEU A 199 6.98 -4.79 -2.22
CA LEU A 199 6.76 -6.23 -2.30
C LEU A 199 6.18 -6.66 -3.65
N PHE A 200 5.22 -5.92 -4.21
CA PHE A 200 4.68 -6.21 -5.55
C PHE A 200 5.73 -6.11 -6.65
N HIS A 201 6.66 -5.16 -6.52
CA HIS A 201 7.77 -5.00 -7.46
C HIS A 201 8.80 -6.12 -7.33
N THR A 202 9.22 -6.44 -6.09
CA THR A 202 10.33 -7.36 -5.82
C THR A 202 9.90 -8.82 -5.90
N LEU A 203 8.61 -9.12 -5.66
CA LEU A 203 8.01 -10.45 -5.74
C LEU A 203 6.96 -10.50 -6.86
N PRO A 204 7.36 -10.37 -8.14
CA PRO A 204 6.41 -10.39 -9.24
C PRO A 204 5.71 -11.75 -9.35
N TYR A 205 4.54 -11.74 -9.98
CA TYR A 205 3.81 -12.98 -10.26
C TYR A 205 4.61 -13.89 -11.20
N THR A 206 4.95 -15.09 -10.74
CA THR A 206 5.75 -16.07 -11.49
C THR A 206 4.91 -17.26 -12.00
N GLY A 207 3.60 -17.28 -11.70
CA GLY A 207 2.71 -18.35 -12.12
C GLY A 207 2.49 -18.37 -13.65
N THR A 208 2.17 -19.56 -14.19
CA THR A 208 1.92 -19.75 -15.61
C THR A 208 0.45 -19.58 -16.01
N LYS A 209 -0.45 -19.51 -15.03
CA LYS A 209 -1.90 -19.34 -15.22
C LYS A 209 -2.31 -17.95 -14.77
N SER A 210 -3.29 -17.34 -15.44
CA SER A 210 -3.79 -16.00 -15.14
C SER A 210 -5.28 -16.03 -14.77
N ARG A 211 -5.72 -17.07 -14.05
CA ARG A 211 -7.11 -17.20 -13.58
C ARG A 211 -7.35 -16.23 -12.41
N LEU A 212 -8.61 -15.98 -12.12
CA LEU A 212 -8.97 -15.17 -10.95
C LEU A 212 -8.33 -15.74 -9.66
N LEU A 213 -8.40 -17.05 -9.43
CA LEU A 213 -7.77 -17.72 -8.29
C LEU A 213 -6.28 -17.40 -8.17
N ASP A 214 -5.55 -17.46 -9.27
CA ASP A 214 -4.11 -17.24 -9.29
C ASP A 214 -3.77 -15.81 -8.88
N GLN A 215 -4.53 -14.83 -9.38
CA GLN A 215 -4.34 -13.42 -9.08
C GLN A 215 -4.83 -13.04 -7.67
N MET A 216 -5.94 -13.64 -7.21
CA MET A 216 -6.43 -13.46 -5.84
C MET A 216 -5.38 -13.92 -4.83
N ILE A 217 -4.85 -15.13 -4.98
CA ILE A 217 -3.87 -15.70 -4.05
C ILE A 217 -2.55 -14.95 -4.13
N TYR A 218 -2.07 -14.60 -5.33
CA TYR A 218 -0.85 -13.82 -5.46
C TYR A 218 -0.95 -12.49 -4.71
N ARG A 219 -1.99 -11.71 -4.97
CA ARG A 219 -2.18 -10.41 -4.31
C ARG A 219 -2.50 -10.57 -2.82
N GLY A 220 -3.28 -11.59 -2.48
CA GLY A 220 -3.61 -11.92 -1.09
C GLY A 220 -2.39 -12.31 -0.26
N LYS A 221 -1.42 -13.05 -0.82
CA LYS A 221 -0.14 -13.36 -0.16
C LYS A 221 0.67 -12.10 0.14
N ILE A 222 0.75 -11.18 -0.81
CA ILE A 222 1.44 -9.90 -0.62
C ILE A 222 0.80 -9.12 0.55
N MET A 223 -0.54 -9.01 0.56
CA MET A 223 -1.24 -8.31 1.65
C MET A 223 -1.10 -9.02 3.00
N TYR A 224 -1.14 -10.37 3.00
CA TYR A 224 -0.87 -11.14 4.20
C TYR A 224 0.54 -10.90 4.75
N LEU A 225 1.57 -10.93 3.87
CA LEU A 225 2.95 -10.60 4.25
C LEU A 225 3.05 -9.16 4.76
N THR A 226 2.43 -8.19 4.07
CA THR A 226 2.41 -6.79 4.49
C THR A 226 1.84 -6.66 5.90
N ALA A 227 0.76 -7.36 6.24
CA ALA A 227 0.20 -7.35 7.59
C ALA A 227 1.17 -7.89 8.64
N GLN A 228 1.97 -8.90 8.31
CA GLN A 228 2.99 -9.40 9.23
C GLN A 228 4.14 -8.40 9.45
N LEU A 229 4.39 -7.52 8.46
CA LEU A 229 5.41 -6.46 8.57
C LEU A 229 4.93 -5.27 9.42
N PHE A 230 3.61 -5.10 9.59
CA PHE A 230 2.98 -4.05 10.39
C PHE A 230 2.12 -4.63 11.52
N PRO A 231 2.67 -5.43 12.46
CA PRO A 231 1.89 -6.14 13.48
C PRO A 231 1.14 -5.22 14.46
N GLN A 232 1.47 -3.92 14.47
CA GLN A 232 0.80 -2.90 15.28
C GLN A 232 -0.46 -2.34 14.61
N LEU A 233 -0.61 -2.51 13.28
CA LEU A 233 -1.77 -2.02 12.55
C LEU A 233 -2.89 -3.08 12.52
N PRO A 234 -4.15 -2.68 12.65
CA PRO A 234 -5.25 -3.60 12.41
C PRO A 234 -5.32 -3.98 10.91
N GLU A 235 -5.74 -5.19 10.63
CA GLU A 235 -5.76 -5.77 9.27
C GLU A 235 -6.57 -4.93 8.26
N TYR A 236 -7.66 -4.29 8.72
CA TYR A 236 -8.45 -3.43 7.85
C TYR A 236 -7.66 -2.21 7.34
N GLU A 237 -6.76 -1.65 8.13
CA GLU A 237 -5.89 -0.56 7.69
C GLU A 237 -4.86 -1.03 6.67
N VAL A 238 -4.27 -2.20 6.88
CA VAL A 238 -3.36 -2.81 5.90
C VAL A 238 -4.08 -3.09 4.57
N MET A 239 -5.34 -3.54 4.62
CA MET A 239 -6.15 -3.75 3.43
C MET A 239 -6.59 -2.44 2.76
N GLY A 240 -6.48 -1.31 3.45
CA GLY A 240 -7.02 -0.01 3.01
C GLY A 240 -8.55 0.06 3.09
N TYR A 241 -9.15 -0.72 3.98
CA TYR A 241 -10.59 -0.71 4.26
C TYR A 241 -10.92 0.16 5.47
N THR A 242 -12.16 0.63 5.54
CA THR A 242 -12.70 1.10 6.82
C THR A 242 -13.01 -0.10 7.73
N ARG A 243 -13.16 0.17 9.03
CA ARG A 243 -13.58 -0.86 10.00
C ARG A 243 -14.90 -1.50 9.59
N GLU A 244 -15.86 -0.69 9.12
CA GLU A 244 -17.18 -1.14 8.69
C GLU A 244 -17.12 -2.05 7.46
N GLN A 245 -16.25 -1.71 6.48
CA GLN A 245 -16.00 -2.52 5.28
C GLN A 245 -15.41 -3.88 5.64
N TRP A 246 -14.42 -3.90 6.52
CA TRP A 246 -13.82 -5.14 7.02
C TRP A 246 -14.84 -6.01 7.76
N ASP A 247 -15.57 -5.42 8.68
CA ASP A 247 -16.62 -6.13 9.45
C ASP A 247 -17.72 -6.67 8.52
N TRP A 248 -18.04 -5.96 7.44
CA TRP A 248 -18.97 -6.46 6.41
C TRP A 248 -18.39 -7.69 5.71
N CYS A 249 -17.12 -7.67 5.30
CA CYS A 249 -16.46 -8.80 4.67
C CYS A 249 -16.49 -10.04 5.58
N VAL A 250 -16.09 -9.89 6.84
CA VAL A 250 -16.06 -10.98 7.82
C VAL A 250 -17.47 -11.58 8.05
N ARG A 251 -18.49 -10.74 8.19
CA ARG A 251 -19.86 -11.23 8.38
C ARG A 251 -20.42 -11.94 7.15
N ASN A 252 -19.97 -11.61 5.96
CA ASN A 252 -20.46 -12.16 4.70
C ASN A 252 -19.51 -13.18 4.07
N GLU A 253 -18.39 -13.51 4.70
CA GLU A 253 -17.30 -14.33 4.15
C GLU A 253 -17.81 -15.62 3.51
N ARG A 254 -18.64 -16.35 4.22
CA ARG A 254 -19.25 -17.59 3.73
C ARG A 254 -20.13 -17.38 2.49
N ALA A 255 -20.96 -16.34 2.50
CA ALA A 255 -21.86 -16.06 1.38
C ALA A 255 -21.07 -15.60 0.14
N ILE A 256 -20.05 -14.79 0.33
CA ILE A 256 -19.13 -14.36 -0.73
C ILE A 256 -18.44 -15.57 -1.37
N TRP A 257 -17.88 -16.46 -0.52
CA TRP A 257 -17.20 -17.66 -0.99
C TRP A 257 -18.13 -18.56 -1.82
N HIS A 258 -19.34 -18.84 -1.31
CA HIS A 258 -20.33 -19.62 -2.05
C HIS A 258 -20.69 -18.98 -3.38
N LEU A 259 -20.87 -17.67 -3.45
CA LEU A 259 -21.21 -16.97 -4.69
C LEU A 259 -20.09 -17.09 -5.73
N VAL A 260 -18.82 -16.93 -5.32
CA VAL A 260 -17.65 -17.08 -6.21
C VAL A 260 -17.55 -18.51 -6.75
N MET A 261 -17.82 -19.52 -5.89
CA MET A 261 -17.81 -20.92 -6.28
C MET A 261 -18.95 -21.26 -7.23
N ASP A 262 -20.18 -20.83 -6.95
CA ASP A 262 -21.37 -21.10 -7.76
C ASP A 262 -21.26 -20.48 -9.16
N LYS A 263 -20.70 -19.26 -9.26
CA LYS A 263 -20.40 -18.60 -10.53
C LYS A 263 -19.23 -19.24 -11.30
N ARG A 264 -18.44 -20.10 -10.64
CA ARG A 264 -17.19 -20.67 -11.14
C ARG A 264 -16.17 -19.63 -11.57
N ASP A 265 -16.17 -18.46 -10.91
CA ASP A 265 -15.35 -17.31 -11.29
C ASP A 265 -13.86 -17.57 -11.02
N LEU A 266 -13.51 -18.44 -10.07
CA LEU A 266 -12.12 -18.78 -9.73
C LEU A 266 -11.28 -19.22 -10.93
N PHE A 267 -11.89 -19.83 -11.93
CA PHE A 267 -11.20 -20.38 -13.10
C PHE A 267 -11.26 -19.48 -14.33
N LYS A 268 -11.93 -18.35 -14.22
CA LYS A 268 -12.06 -17.37 -15.29
C LYS A 268 -10.77 -16.60 -15.50
N THR A 269 -10.51 -16.22 -16.76
CA THR A 269 -9.34 -15.44 -17.19
C THR A 269 -9.72 -14.14 -17.88
N GLU A 270 -11.02 -13.90 -18.04
CA GLU A 270 -11.55 -12.72 -18.72
C GLU A 270 -11.21 -11.45 -17.92
N HIS A 271 -10.62 -10.49 -18.60
CA HIS A 271 -10.16 -9.24 -18.00
C HIS A 271 -11.24 -8.53 -17.17
N MET A 272 -12.48 -8.48 -17.68
CA MET A 272 -13.58 -7.84 -16.96
C MET A 272 -13.90 -8.53 -15.63
N VAL A 273 -13.83 -9.87 -15.58
CA VAL A 273 -14.04 -10.61 -14.33
C VAL A 273 -12.91 -10.32 -13.35
N LEU A 274 -11.66 -10.41 -13.81
CA LEU A 274 -10.51 -10.17 -12.95
C LEU A 274 -10.53 -8.75 -12.36
N THR A 275 -10.75 -7.74 -13.20
CA THR A 275 -10.79 -6.34 -12.77
C THR A 275 -11.95 -6.09 -11.82
N GLY A 276 -13.11 -6.71 -12.03
CA GLY A 276 -14.28 -6.61 -11.15
C GLY A 276 -14.01 -7.08 -9.72
N TYR A 277 -13.16 -8.10 -9.53
CA TYR A 277 -12.80 -8.61 -8.20
C TYR A 277 -11.55 -7.95 -7.58
N LEU A 278 -10.61 -7.49 -8.41
CA LEU A 278 -9.25 -7.18 -7.98
C LEU A 278 -8.91 -5.69 -7.96
N ASN A 279 -9.62 -4.87 -8.74
CA ASN A 279 -9.32 -3.46 -8.82
C ASN A 279 -10.06 -2.64 -7.77
N ASP A 280 -9.51 -1.46 -7.50
CA ASP A 280 -10.20 -0.46 -6.70
C ASP A 280 -11.54 -0.07 -7.35
N GLY A 281 -12.49 0.19 -6.50
CA GLY A 281 -13.83 0.61 -6.89
C GLY A 281 -14.68 0.92 -5.67
N PRO A 282 -15.83 1.57 -5.87
CA PRO A 282 -16.75 1.85 -4.77
C PRO A 282 -17.31 0.55 -4.14
N PHE A 283 -17.35 -0.52 -4.92
CA PHE A 283 -17.77 -1.87 -4.50
C PHE A 283 -17.27 -2.91 -5.48
N THR A 284 -17.29 -4.18 -5.10
CA THR A 284 -17.03 -5.32 -5.98
C THR A 284 -18.33 -5.69 -6.71
N ALA A 285 -18.46 -5.28 -7.96
CA ALA A 285 -19.69 -5.38 -8.73
C ALA A 285 -20.19 -6.85 -8.90
N GLU A 286 -19.27 -7.79 -8.91
CA GLU A 286 -19.56 -9.23 -9.01
C GLU A 286 -20.24 -9.81 -7.76
N ILE A 287 -20.18 -9.10 -6.63
CA ILE A 287 -20.66 -9.56 -5.32
C ILE A 287 -21.91 -8.79 -4.89
N ALA A 288 -21.77 -7.53 -4.50
CA ALA A 288 -22.87 -6.71 -4.01
C ALA A 288 -22.47 -5.23 -3.96
N GLN A 289 -23.46 -4.32 -4.02
CA GLN A 289 -23.22 -2.87 -3.91
C GLN A 289 -22.74 -2.44 -2.50
N GLU A 290 -23.04 -3.24 -1.48
CA GLU A 290 -22.62 -3.01 -0.11
C GLU A 290 -21.20 -3.54 0.19
N SER A 291 -20.61 -4.29 -0.75
CA SER A 291 -19.25 -4.80 -0.60
C SER A 291 -18.22 -3.70 -0.81
N PRO A 292 -17.04 -3.77 -0.21
CA PRO A 292 -15.94 -2.91 -0.64
C PRO A 292 -15.41 -3.34 -2.02
N GLY A 293 -14.58 -2.50 -2.63
CA GLY A 293 -13.76 -2.90 -3.78
C GLY A 293 -12.68 -3.91 -3.40
N ARG A 294 -11.98 -4.47 -4.38
CA ARG A 294 -10.86 -5.41 -4.19
C ARG A 294 -11.17 -6.67 -3.36
N LEU A 295 -12.42 -7.09 -3.31
CA LEU A 295 -12.85 -8.22 -2.48
C LEU A 295 -12.14 -9.54 -2.83
N GLY A 296 -11.71 -9.70 -4.08
CA GLY A 296 -10.89 -10.83 -4.50
C GLY A 296 -9.52 -10.86 -3.82
N ILE A 297 -8.91 -9.70 -3.56
CA ILE A 297 -7.65 -9.62 -2.83
C ILE A 297 -7.87 -10.01 -1.36
N TRP A 298 -8.94 -9.53 -0.74
CA TRP A 298 -9.31 -9.90 0.62
C TRP A 298 -9.55 -11.41 0.75
N LEU A 299 -10.29 -12.03 -0.16
CA LEU A 299 -10.46 -13.50 -0.18
C LEU A 299 -9.13 -14.23 -0.35
N GLY A 300 -8.26 -13.74 -1.23
CA GLY A 300 -6.91 -14.29 -1.41
C GLY A 300 -6.08 -14.23 -0.12
N TRP A 301 -6.18 -13.14 0.63
CA TRP A 301 -5.57 -13.01 1.95
C TRP A 301 -6.12 -14.05 2.92
N ARG A 302 -7.45 -14.18 3.05
CA ARG A 302 -8.09 -15.16 3.94
C ARG A 302 -7.67 -16.60 3.61
N ILE A 303 -7.51 -16.93 2.31
CA ILE A 303 -7.01 -18.25 1.89
C ILE A 303 -5.54 -18.43 2.27
N ALA A 304 -4.69 -17.42 2.07
CA ALA A 304 -3.28 -17.47 2.43
C ALA A 304 -3.10 -17.59 3.95
N GLU A 305 -3.89 -16.89 4.74
CA GLU A 305 -3.92 -16.99 6.20
C GLU A 305 -4.30 -18.39 6.65
N SER A 306 -5.41 -18.92 6.14
CA SER A 306 -5.84 -20.29 6.42
C SER A 306 -4.80 -21.34 6.02
N TYR A 307 -4.10 -21.13 4.90
CA TYR A 307 -2.99 -21.97 4.48
C TYR A 307 -1.86 -21.96 5.52
N MET A 308 -1.47 -20.80 6.00
CA MET A 308 -0.39 -20.66 7.01
C MET A 308 -0.79 -21.21 8.37
N GLU A 309 -2.05 -21.15 8.74
CA GLU A 309 -2.58 -21.76 9.98
C GLU A 309 -2.53 -23.30 9.94
N HIS A 310 -2.86 -23.91 8.82
CA HIS A 310 -2.88 -25.36 8.65
C HIS A 310 -1.48 -25.96 8.35
N ASN A 311 -0.56 -25.15 7.81
CA ASN A 311 0.77 -25.57 7.40
C ASN A 311 1.85 -24.90 8.27
N THR A 312 1.89 -25.24 9.55
CA THR A 312 2.73 -24.56 10.55
C THR A 312 4.24 -24.66 10.31
N ASN A 313 4.70 -25.56 9.44
CA ASN A 313 6.12 -25.69 9.07
C ASN A 313 6.52 -24.80 7.88
N VAL A 314 5.56 -24.21 7.18
CA VAL A 314 5.81 -23.32 6.04
C VAL A 314 6.22 -21.93 6.54
N SER A 315 7.32 -21.40 6.05
CA SER A 315 7.80 -20.04 6.32
C SER A 315 7.07 -19.00 5.45
N LEU A 316 7.21 -17.71 5.79
CA LEU A 316 6.69 -16.63 4.95
C LEU A 316 7.37 -16.62 3.56
N GLN A 317 8.68 -16.90 3.51
CA GLN A 317 9.43 -16.99 2.25
C GLN A 317 8.92 -18.14 1.37
N GLU A 318 8.63 -19.31 1.96
CA GLU A 318 8.07 -20.45 1.23
C GLU A 318 6.66 -20.18 0.75
N LEU A 319 5.80 -19.52 1.54
CA LEU A 319 4.49 -19.05 1.08
C LEU A 319 4.64 -18.15 -0.15
N MET A 320 5.54 -17.16 -0.08
CA MET A 320 5.73 -16.21 -1.19
C MET A 320 6.29 -16.89 -2.43
N ALA A 321 7.17 -17.88 -2.27
CA ALA A 321 7.79 -18.64 -3.36
C ALA A 321 6.85 -19.66 -4.03
N GLU A 322 5.75 -20.10 -3.37
CA GLU A 322 4.82 -21.08 -3.93
C GLU A 322 3.98 -20.47 -5.07
N PRO A 323 4.17 -20.89 -6.33
CA PRO A 323 3.44 -20.33 -7.46
C PRO A 323 2.10 -21.01 -7.72
N ASP A 324 1.83 -22.21 -7.16
CA ASP A 324 0.61 -22.96 -7.41
C ASP A 324 -0.53 -22.53 -6.48
N ALA A 325 -1.36 -21.63 -6.99
CA ALA A 325 -2.55 -21.15 -6.29
C ALA A 325 -3.55 -22.25 -5.96
N GLN A 326 -3.64 -23.29 -6.80
CA GLN A 326 -4.53 -24.42 -6.57
C GLN A 326 -4.06 -25.25 -5.36
N LYS A 327 -2.75 -25.49 -5.24
CA LYS A 327 -2.16 -26.16 -4.08
C LYS A 327 -2.42 -25.37 -2.81
N ILE A 328 -2.20 -24.05 -2.83
CA ILE A 328 -2.47 -23.19 -1.66
C ILE A 328 -3.95 -23.28 -1.26
N LEU A 329 -4.88 -23.22 -2.23
CA LEU A 329 -6.31 -23.36 -1.93
C LEU A 329 -6.66 -24.72 -1.31
N GLU A 330 -6.15 -25.83 -1.88
CA GLU A 330 -6.44 -27.18 -1.41
C GLU A 330 -5.88 -27.43 -0.01
N GLU A 331 -4.62 -27.05 0.22
CA GLU A 331 -3.92 -27.25 1.50
C GLU A 331 -4.30 -26.20 2.56
N SER A 332 -5.01 -25.12 2.19
CA SER A 332 -5.57 -24.16 3.15
C SER A 332 -6.76 -24.71 3.91
N TYR A 333 -7.45 -25.71 3.36
CA TYR A 333 -8.73 -26.17 3.89
C TYR A 333 -9.76 -25.04 4.08
N TYR A 334 -9.62 -23.95 3.36
CA TYR A 334 -10.47 -22.77 3.49
C TYR A 334 -11.95 -23.08 3.19
N ARG A 335 -12.75 -23.01 4.23
CA ARG A 335 -14.21 -23.31 4.21
C ARG A 335 -14.93 -22.42 5.22
N PRO A 336 -15.11 -21.13 4.91
CA PRO A 336 -15.72 -20.18 5.84
C PRO A 336 -17.18 -20.47 6.15
#